data_ff28f04929c66c10f5e5a9239a0631e7
#
_entry.id   ff28f04929c66c10f5e5a9239a0631e7
#
_cell.length_a   1.000
_cell.length_b   1.000
_cell.length_c   1.000
_cell.angle_alpha   90.00
_cell.angle_beta   90.00
_cell.angle_gamma   90.00
#
_symmetry.space_group_name_H-M   'P 1'
#
loop_
_entity.id
_entity.type
_entity.pdbx_description
1 polymer ?
#
loop_
_entity_poly.entity_id
_entity_poly.type
_entity_poly.pdbx_seq_one_letter_code
_entity_poly.pdbx_strand_id
1 'polypeptide(L)'
;MNMNMNMLVTLNSGYVLPLCTMLKSIACSNEETRIDLYIVHSSLTIADFREINSVTKNTNIKFHPIKVDNSLFDSAPTCKRISKETYYRIFVSELLPSNLDRILYIDPDTVVINRLDDFYKSDFNGNVLIAAKHFDGAMDSWNRKRLGIKKSKRYVNAGIMLFNLELMRKIFSADRVFEIIKKKKSILFLADQDVINIMYDGLIGLYDEYVINLDERCFARLLKKMPLERAMEYANEHTDIIHFNGKYKPWKSGYKGVLDGYWHYYNRMPNLQPRRYYDETA
;
A
#
# COMPACT_ATOMS: atom_id res chain seq x y z
N MET A 1 15.90 -4.89 20.53
CA MET A 1 15.97 -3.59 19.82
C MET A 1 14.61 -3.37 19.19
N ASN A 2 13.96 -2.22 19.46
CA ASN A 2 12.70 -1.91 18.80
C ASN A 2 12.95 -1.75 17.30
N MET A 3 12.18 -2.43 16.48
CA MET A 3 12.28 -2.35 15.02
C MET A 3 11.87 -0.97 14.55
N ASN A 4 12.58 -0.43 13.55
CA ASN A 4 12.16 0.76 12.81
C ASN A 4 11.64 0.32 11.44
N MET A 5 10.42 0.73 11.08
CA MET A 5 9.77 0.42 9.81
C MET A 5 9.56 1.70 9.01
N ASN A 6 10.10 1.74 7.79
CA ASN A 6 9.83 2.82 6.86
C ASN A 6 8.58 2.47 6.04
N MET A 7 7.59 3.34 6.05
CA MET A 7 6.35 3.17 5.29
C MET A 7 6.14 4.34 4.33
N LEU A 8 5.46 4.09 3.23
CA LEU A 8 5.15 5.09 2.22
C LEU A 8 3.68 5.06 1.85
N VAL A 9 3.08 6.22 1.78
CA VAL A 9 1.77 6.44 1.18
C VAL A 9 1.83 7.55 0.13
N THR A 10 0.99 7.45 -0.89
CA THR A 10 0.78 8.52 -1.88
C THR A 10 -0.70 8.86 -1.92
N LEU A 11 -1.07 10.13 -1.74
CA LEU A 11 -2.47 10.51 -1.69
C LEU A 11 -2.71 11.98 -2.02
N ASN A 12 -3.97 12.30 -2.26
CA ASN A 12 -4.53 13.66 -2.26
C ASN A 12 -5.49 13.84 -1.07
N SER A 13 -6.02 15.06 -0.87
CA SER A 13 -6.91 15.39 0.26
C SER A 13 -8.16 14.49 0.35
N GLY A 14 -8.64 13.92 -0.77
CA GLY A 14 -9.79 13.00 -0.75
C GLY A 14 -9.54 11.66 -0.04
N TYR A 15 -8.28 11.35 0.26
CA TYR A 15 -7.87 10.13 0.95
C TYR A 15 -7.31 10.35 2.37
N VAL A 16 -7.45 11.54 2.94
CA VAL A 16 -6.99 11.84 4.32
C VAL A 16 -7.78 11.05 5.35
N LEU A 17 -9.10 11.00 5.25
CA LEU A 17 -9.93 10.18 6.16
C LEU A 17 -9.59 8.67 6.09
N PRO A 18 -9.50 8.03 4.92
CA PRO A 18 -8.99 6.65 4.85
C PRO A 18 -7.60 6.48 5.46
N LEU A 19 -6.66 7.39 5.16
CA LEU A 19 -5.32 7.37 5.75
C LEU A 19 -5.38 7.43 7.27
N CYS A 20 -6.15 8.33 7.87
CA CYS A 20 -6.30 8.43 9.32
C CYS A 20 -6.84 7.14 9.94
N THR A 21 -7.79 6.48 9.28
CA THR A 21 -8.32 5.18 9.70
C THR A 21 -7.23 4.09 9.65
N MET A 22 -6.48 4.02 8.57
CA MET A 22 -5.34 3.13 8.42
C MET A 22 -4.28 3.37 9.51
N LEU A 23 -3.92 4.63 9.77
CA LEU A 23 -2.91 4.98 10.79
C LEU A 23 -3.35 4.56 12.21
N LYS A 24 -4.62 4.70 12.55
CA LYS A 24 -5.16 4.16 13.81
C LYS A 24 -5.00 2.65 13.89
N SER A 25 -5.28 1.93 12.80
CA SER A 25 -5.14 0.47 12.77
C SER A 25 -3.68 0.05 12.92
N ILE A 26 -2.75 0.72 12.22
CA ILE A 26 -1.31 0.48 12.34
C ILE A 26 -0.81 0.73 13.76
N ALA A 27 -1.20 1.85 14.36
CA ALA A 27 -0.77 2.20 15.72
C ALA A 27 -1.24 1.17 16.76
N CYS A 28 -2.41 0.56 16.56
CA CYS A 28 -2.94 -0.49 17.44
C CYS A 28 -2.24 -1.84 17.25
N SER A 29 -2.03 -2.26 16.00
CA SER A 29 -1.49 -3.60 15.72
C SER A 29 0.04 -3.67 15.76
N ASN A 30 0.75 -2.51 15.74
CA ASN A 30 2.21 -2.43 15.69
C ASN A 30 2.79 -1.49 16.78
N GLU A 31 2.22 -1.50 18.00
CA GLU A 31 2.56 -0.57 19.09
C GLU A 31 4.04 -0.49 19.44
N GLU A 32 4.77 -1.62 19.34
CA GLU A 32 6.18 -1.72 19.70
C GLU A 32 7.15 -1.37 18.57
N THR A 33 6.62 -1.17 17.36
CA THR A 33 7.42 -0.88 16.17
C THR A 33 7.42 0.63 15.91
N ARG A 34 8.58 1.27 15.93
CA ARG A 34 8.68 2.66 15.47
C ARG A 34 8.43 2.73 13.98
N ILE A 35 7.57 3.65 13.54
CA ILE A 35 7.19 3.82 12.14
C ILE A 35 7.56 5.22 11.66
N ASP A 36 8.42 5.29 10.64
CA ASP A 36 8.71 6.50 9.89
C ASP A 36 7.87 6.46 8.60
N LEU A 37 6.76 7.24 8.57
CA LEU A 37 5.78 7.29 7.47
C LEU A 37 6.12 8.43 6.51
N TYR A 38 6.49 8.12 5.30
CA TYR A 38 6.70 9.09 4.22
C TYR A 38 5.40 9.33 3.48
N ILE A 39 4.96 10.59 3.41
CA ILE A 39 3.70 11.00 2.77
C ILE A 39 4.05 11.78 1.50
N VAL A 40 3.96 11.14 0.34
CA VAL A 40 4.21 11.79 -0.96
C VAL A 40 2.91 12.39 -1.49
N HIS A 41 2.93 13.69 -1.75
CA HIS A 41 1.75 14.44 -2.18
C HIS A 41 2.12 15.67 -3.03
N SER A 42 1.14 16.21 -3.76
CA SER A 42 1.25 17.51 -4.45
C SER A 42 0.33 18.58 -3.88
N SER A 43 -0.75 18.20 -3.22
CA SER A 43 -1.90 19.07 -2.93
C SER A 43 -2.40 19.06 -1.50
N LEU A 44 -1.78 18.30 -0.57
CA LEU A 44 -2.20 18.30 0.82
C LEU A 44 -2.01 19.68 1.45
N THR A 45 -3.01 20.10 2.23
CA THR A 45 -3.07 21.39 2.90
C THR A 45 -2.59 21.30 4.36
N ILE A 46 -2.43 22.46 5.01
CA ILE A 46 -2.14 22.51 6.46
C ILE A 46 -3.28 21.86 7.26
N ALA A 47 -4.54 21.96 6.83
CA ALA A 47 -5.67 21.33 7.49
C ALA A 47 -5.58 19.80 7.41
N ASP A 48 -5.21 19.24 6.26
CA ASP A 48 -4.99 17.81 6.07
C ASP A 48 -3.89 17.30 7.03
N PHE A 49 -2.76 18.01 7.13
CA PHE A 49 -1.69 17.64 8.06
C PHE A 49 -2.06 17.77 9.53
N ARG A 50 -2.93 18.73 9.90
CA ARG A 50 -3.48 18.80 11.26
C ARG A 50 -4.33 17.59 11.58
N GLU A 51 -5.13 17.12 10.64
CA GLU A 51 -5.94 15.91 10.81
C GLU A 51 -5.05 14.66 10.96
N ILE A 52 -4.05 14.47 10.10
CA ILE A 52 -3.06 13.39 10.20
C ILE A 52 -2.33 13.45 11.57
N ASN A 53 -1.86 14.64 11.97
CA ASN A 53 -1.18 14.82 13.25
C ASN A 53 -2.10 14.50 14.43
N SER A 54 -3.40 14.78 14.33
CA SER A 54 -4.35 14.49 15.41
C SER A 54 -4.41 13.00 15.76
N VAL A 55 -4.18 12.12 14.80
CA VAL A 55 -4.19 10.65 15.00
C VAL A 55 -2.81 10.07 15.28
N THR A 56 -1.72 10.77 14.93
CA THR A 56 -0.34 10.22 15.06
C THR A 56 0.45 10.76 16.25
N LYS A 57 0.12 11.97 16.76
CA LYS A 57 0.93 12.69 17.77
C LYS A 57 1.21 11.91 19.07
N ASN A 58 0.37 10.92 19.42
CA ASN A 58 0.50 10.13 20.64
C ASN A 58 0.76 8.64 20.33
N THR A 59 1.31 8.35 19.16
CA THR A 59 1.60 7.00 18.69
C THR A 59 3.08 6.81 18.42
N ASN A 60 3.45 5.63 18.01
CA ASN A 60 4.78 5.25 17.53
C ASN A 60 5.04 5.69 16.07
N ILE A 61 4.13 6.44 15.44
CA ILE A 61 4.22 6.87 14.04
C ILE A 61 4.72 8.31 13.95
N LYS A 62 5.84 8.51 13.27
CA LYS A 62 6.34 9.82 12.86
C LYS A 62 6.17 9.96 11.35
N PHE A 63 5.46 11.00 10.90
CA PHE A 63 5.28 11.22 9.47
C PHE A 63 6.25 12.27 8.91
N HIS A 64 6.64 12.07 7.65
CA HIS A 64 7.58 12.90 6.89
C HIS A 64 6.90 13.29 5.56
N PRO A 65 6.36 14.52 5.43
CA PRO A 65 5.75 14.96 4.18
C PRO A 65 6.81 15.20 3.12
N ILE A 66 6.55 14.67 1.91
CA ILE A 66 7.35 14.90 0.71
C ILE A 66 6.45 15.54 -0.33
N LYS A 67 6.59 16.86 -0.49
CA LYS A 67 5.85 17.59 -1.51
C LYS A 67 6.52 17.42 -2.87
N VAL A 68 5.79 16.83 -3.81
CA VAL A 68 6.27 16.66 -5.19
C VAL A 68 5.92 17.90 -5.99
N ASP A 69 6.93 18.43 -6.69
CA ASP A 69 6.69 19.41 -7.74
C ASP A 69 6.18 18.68 -8.99
N ASN A 70 4.93 18.95 -9.35
CA ASN A 70 4.32 18.34 -10.54
C ASN A 70 5.03 18.70 -11.85
N SER A 71 5.89 19.71 -11.86
CA SER A 71 6.72 20.05 -13.02
C SER A 71 7.66 18.91 -13.43
N LEU A 72 8.08 18.06 -12.48
CA LEU A 72 8.85 16.84 -12.75
C LEU A 72 8.14 15.89 -13.74
N PHE A 73 6.82 15.98 -13.81
CA PHE A 73 5.98 15.13 -14.66
C PHE A 73 5.28 15.89 -15.80
N ASP A 74 5.71 17.12 -16.12
CA ASP A 74 5.10 17.92 -17.18
C ASP A 74 5.26 17.29 -18.56
N SER A 75 6.40 16.66 -18.82
CA SER A 75 6.67 15.90 -20.04
C SER A 75 6.18 14.45 -20.00
N ALA A 76 5.70 13.99 -18.82
CA ALA A 76 5.27 12.60 -18.67
C ALA A 76 3.98 12.33 -19.46
N PRO A 77 3.91 11.23 -20.21
CA PRO A 77 2.71 10.89 -20.96
C PRO A 77 1.56 10.58 -19.99
N THR A 78 0.47 11.33 -20.15
CA THR A 78 -0.77 11.10 -19.40
C THR A 78 -1.83 10.47 -20.31
N CYS A 79 -2.77 9.76 -19.73
CA CYS A 79 -3.94 9.24 -20.41
C CYS A 79 -5.12 9.20 -19.44
N LYS A 80 -6.31 8.83 -19.92
CA LYS A 80 -7.54 8.81 -19.14
C LYS A 80 -7.42 8.10 -17.75
N ARG A 81 -6.47 7.19 -17.59
CA ARG A 81 -6.27 6.36 -16.38
C ARG A 81 -4.97 6.65 -15.65
N ILE A 82 -4.06 7.40 -16.26
CA ILE A 82 -2.75 7.73 -15.67
C ILE A 82 -2.69 9.25 -15.53
N SER A 83 -2.82 9.73 -14.31
CA SER A 83 -2.58 11.12 -13.92
C SER A 83 -1.13 11.31 -13.46
N LYS A 84 -0.73 12.56 -13.18
CA LYS A 84 0.59 12.85 -12.62
C LYS A 84 0.80 12.17 -11.26
N GLU A 85 -0.24 12.12 -10.43
CA GLU A 85 -0.19 11.48 -9.10
C GLU A 85 0.07 9.96 -9.19
N THR A 86 -0.36 9.33 -10.28
CA THR A 86 -0.10 7.90 -10.55
C THR A 86 1.41 7.61 -10.63
N TYR A 87 2.23 8.58 -11.03
CA TYR A 87 3.68 8.41 -11.12
C TYR A 87 4.37 8.31 -9.76
N TYR A 88 3.82 8.90 -8.70
CA TYR A 88 4.52 8.98 -7.41
C TYR A 88 4.97 7.61 -6.89
N ARG A 89 4.10 6.57 -6.96
CA ARG A 89 4.49 5.22 -6.52
C ARG A 89 5.43 4.50 -7.49
N ILE A 90 5.49 4.92 -8.76
CA ILE A 90 6.44 4.37 -9.73
C ILE A 90 7.84 4.96 -9.51
N PHE A 91 7.92 6.25 -9.13
CA PHE A 91 9.15 7.00 -8.92
C PHE A 91 9.66 6.97 -7.47
N VAL A 92 9.24 6.00 -6.71
CA VAL A 92 9.56 5.87 -5.27
C VAL A 92 11.05 6.01 -4.98
N SER A 93 11.93 5.39 -5.77
CA SER A 93 13.38 5.45 -5.57
C SER A 93 13.98 6.84 -5.73
N GLU A 94 13.34 7.69 -6.56
CA GLU A 94 13.80 9.06 -6.84
C GLU A 94 13.26 10.07 -5.83
N LEU A 95 12.11 9.77 -5.21
CA LEU A 95 11.42 10.69 -4.31
C LEU A 95 11.86 10.54 -2.85
N LEU A 96 12.42 9.38 -2.48
CA LEU A 96 12.76 9.05 -1.10
C LEU A 96 14.22 9.33 -0.76
N PRO A 97 14.54 9.59 0.53
CA PRO A 97 15.91 9.77 1.01
C PRO A 97 16.82 8.60 0.60
N SER A 98 18.04 8.93 0.15
CA SER A 98 19.00 7.95 -0.40
C SER A 98 19.50 6.92 0.61
N ASN A 99 19.42 7.22 1.90
CA ASN A 99 19.85 6.34 3.00
C ASN A 99 18.86 5.25 3.36
N LEU A 100 17.67 5.20 2.74
CA LEU A 100 16.72 4.13 2.96
C LEU A 100 17.06 2.93 2.07
N ASP A 101 17.13 1.74 2.65
CA ASP A 101 17.37 0.47 1.97
C ASP A 101 16.08 -0.24 1.53
N ARG A 102 15.02 -0.10 2.33
CA ARG A 102 13.70 -0.68 2.08
C ARG A 102 12.57 0.23 2.54
N ILE A 103 11.40 0.08 1.92
CA ILE A 103 10.20 0.77 2.32
C ILE A 103 8.95 -0.06 2.01
N LEU A 104 7.98 -0.07 2.92
CA LEU A 104 6.66 -0.65 2.71
C LEU A 104 5.72 0.40 2.14
N TYR A 105 5.39 0.30 0.85
CA TYR A 105 4.31 1.06 0.25
C TYR A 105 2.97 0.42 0.62
N ILE A 106 2.01 1.24 1.04
CA ILE A 106 0.67 0.79 1.40
C ILE A 106 -0.37 1.82 0.92
N ASP A 107 -1.39 1.37 0.22
CA ASP A 107 -2.50 2.24 -0.19
C ASP A 107 -3.33 2.68 1.02
N PRO A 108 -3.77 3.95 1.10
CA PRO A 108 -4.50 4.47 2.26
C PRO A 108 -5.91 3.87 2.43
N ASP A 109 -6.42 3.09 1.47
CA ASP A 109 -7.67 2.35 1.55
C ASP A 109 -7.50 0.94 2.12
N THR A 110 -6.65 0.82 3.14
CA THR A 110 -6.38 -0.42 3.86
C THR A 110 -6.67 -0.28 5.35
N VAL A 111 -6.75 -1.40 6.06
CA VAL A 111 -6.62 -1.48 7.51
C VAL A 111 -5.65 -2.59 7.88
N VAL A 112 -4.79 -2.34 8.87
CA VAL A 112 -3.79 -3.28 9.37
C VAL A 112 -4.33 -3.89 10.65
N ILE A 113 -4.51 -5.21 10.66
CA ILE A 113 -5.15 -5.91 11.77
C ILE A 113 -4.19 -6.78 12.58
N ASN A 114 -3.02 -7.10 12.02
CA ASN A 114 -1.96 -7.81 12.70
C ASN A 114 -0.59 -7.14 12.48
N ARG A 115 0.48 -7.71 13.04
CA ARG A 115 1.85 -7.17 12.96
C ARG A 115 2.40 -7.32 11.56
N LEU A 116 3.15 -6.29 11.12
CA LEU A 116 3.76 -6.24 9.79
C LEU A 116 5.22 -6.70 9.77
N ASP A 117 5.77 -7.10 10.92
CA ASP A 117 7.20 -7.39 11.10
C ASP A 117 7.72 -8.45 10.15
N ASP A 118 7.00 -9.56 10.00
CA ASP A 118 7.44 -10.70 9.19
C ASP A 118 7.46 -10.33 7.70
N PHE A 119 6.41 -9.63 7.25
CA PHE A 119 6.38 -9.13 5.88
C PHE A 119 7.48 -8.09 5.64
N TYR A 120 7.65 -7.12 6.55
CA TYR A 120 8.66 -6.08 6.40
C TYR A 120 10.10 -6.62 6.39
N LYS A 121 10.38 -7.69 7.15
CA LYS A 121 11.69 -8.35 7.22
C LYS A 121 11.94 -9.34 6.09
N SER A 122 10.98 -9.60 5.22
CA SER A 122 11.14 -10.57 4.12
C SER A 122 12.42 -10.35 3.33
N ASP A 123 13.08 -11.45 2.99
CA ASP A 123 14.23 -11.42 2.09
C ASP A 123 13.74 -11.19 0.66
N PHE A 124 14.35 -10.23 0.00
CA PHE A 124 14.03 -9.92 -1.39
C PHE A 124 14.47 -11.01 -2.38
N ASN A 125 15.42 -11.86 -2.02
CA ASN A 125 15.96 -12.93 -2.91
C ASN A 125 16.28 -12.41 -4.32
N GLY A 126 16.90 -11.22 -4.40
CA GLY A 126 17.26 -10.57 -5.67
C GLY A 126 16.09 -9.86 -6.37
N ASN A 127 14.91 -9.79 -5.78
CA ASN A 127 13.78 -9.05 -6.33
C ASN A 127 13.84 -7.56 -5.97
N VAL A 128 13.24 -6.73 -6.82
CA VAL A 128 13.09 -5.27 -6.61
C VAL A 128 11.95 -4.98 -5.65
N LEU A 129 10.93 -5.80 -5.67
CA LEU A 129 9.79 -5.68 -4.76
C LEU A 129 9.18 -7.04 -4.44
N ILE A 130 8.44 -7.08 -3.34
CA ILE A 130 7.59 -8.20 -2.95
C ILE A 130 6.16 -7.70 -2.85
N ALA A 131 5.20 -8.42 -3.44
CA ALA A 131 3.78 -8.07 -3.42
C ALA A 131 2.89 -9.30 -3.52
N ALA A 132 1.59 -9.14 -3.24
CA ALA A 132 0.62 -10.19 -3.43
C ALA A 132 0.15 -10.29 -4.89
N LYS A 133 -0.20 -11.49 -5.34
CA LYS A 133 -0.88 -11.64 -6.63
C LYS A 133 -2.22 -10.91 -6.62
N HIS A 134 -2.64 -10.40 -7.79
CA HIS A 134 -3.91 -9.67 -7.92
C HIS A 134 -5.06 -10.55 -8.39
N PHE A 135 -4.79 -11.47 -9.34
CA PHE A 135 -5.77 -12.35 -9.96
C PHE A 135 -5.34 -13.81 -9.91
N ASP A 136 -6.30 -14.70 -10.15
CA ASP A 136 -6.08 -16.13 -10.31
C ASP A 136 -6.48 -16.62 -11.71
N GLY A 137 -5.98 -17.80 -12.07
CA GLY A 137 -6.39 -18.55 -13.25
C GLY A 137 -6.30 -17.77 -14.56
N ALA A 138 -7.41 -17.80 -15.33
CA ALA A 138 -7.46 -17.20 -16.66
C ALA A 138 -7.25 -15.68 -16.67
N MET A 139 -7.70 -14.97 -15.61
CA MET A 139 -7.56 -13.52 -15.53
C MET A 139 -6.09 -13.11 -15.28
N ASP A 140 -5.35 -13.83 -14.46
CA ASP A 140 -3.91 -13.63 -14.30
C ASP A 140 -3.16 -13.85 -15.62
N SER A 141 -3.44 -14.98 -16.29
CA SER A 141 -2.83 -15.32 -17.57
C SER A 141 -3.14 -14.30 -18.65
N TRP A 142 -4.38 -13.83 -18.72
CA TRP A 142 -4.81 -12.80 -19.67
C TRP A 142 -4.09 -11.46 -19.44
N ASN A 143 -3.98 -11.01 -18.18
CA ASN A 143 -3.27 -9.76 -17.86
C ASN A 143 -1.79 -9.86 -18.22
N ARG A 144 -1.11 -10.97 -17.88
CA ARG A 144 0.29 -11.16 -18.24
C ARG A 144 0.48 -11.18 -19.76
N LYS A 145 -0.37 -11.88 -20.51
CA LYS A 145 -0.32 -11.93 -21.98
C LYS A 145 -0.57 -10.56 -22.61
N ARG A 146 -1.61 -9.83 -22.15
CA ARG A 146 -1.96 -8.47 -22.60
C ARG A 146 -0.79 -7.50 -22.47
N LEU A 147 -0.05 -7.57 -21.36
CA LEU A 147 1.06 -6.68 -21.06
C LEU A 147 2.41 -7.15 -21.61
N GLY A 148 2.49 -8.40 -22.08
CA GLY A 148 3.72 -9.01 -22.55
C GLY A 148 4.67 -9.40 -21.43
N ILE A 149 4.14 -9.70 -20.23
CA ILE A 149 4.88 -10.20 -19.09
C ILE A 149 5.23 -11.67 -19.33
N LYS A 150 6.52 -11.98 -19.30
CA LYS A 150 7.05 -13.31 -19.69
C LYS A 150 7.78 -14.01 -18.56
N LYS A 151 8.43 -13.27 -17.67
CA LYS A 151 9.31 -13.80 -16.63
C LYS A 151 8.61 -13.95 -15.29
N SER A 152 7.74 -13.01 -14.92
CA SER A 152 6.98 -13.04 -13.66
C SER A 152 5.95 -14.16 -13.67
N LYS A 153 5.90 -14.94 -12.57
CA LYS A 153 4.95 -16.05 -12.40
C LYS A 153 3.51 -15.58 -12.26
N ARG A 154 3.31 -14.37 -11.73
CA ARG A 154 1.98 -13.78 -11.44
C ARG A 154 1.98 -12.30 -11.75
N TYR A 155 0.78 -11.78 -12.04
CA TYR A 155 0.47 -10.36 -12.06
C TYR A 155 0.13 -9.92 -10.64
N VAL A 156 0.87 -8.94 -10.10
CA VAL A 156 0.73 -8.51 -8.70
C VAL A 156 -0.13 -7.27 -8.53
N ASN A 157 -0.72 -7.14 -7.35
CA ASN A 157 -1.39 -5.91 -6.90
C ASN A 157 -0.36 -4.87 -6.49
N ALA A 158 -0.59 -3.59 -6.82
CA ALA A 158 0.32 -2.48 -6.52
C ALA A 158 -0.10 -1.65 -5.29
N GLY A 159 -1.09 -2.10 -4.54
CA GLY A 159 -1.54 -1.37 -3.35
C GLY A 159 -0.74 -1.67 -2.09
N ILE A 160 -0.07 -2.83 -2.03
CA ILE A 160 0.85 -3.19 -0.95
C ILE A 160 2.11 -3.78 -1.59
N MET A 161 3.26 -3.10 -1.40
CA MET A 161 4.54 -3.48 -2.00
C MET A 161 5.68 -3.20 -1.02
N LEU A 162 6.47 -4.21 -0.71
CA LEU A 162 7.75 -4.01 -0.02
C LEU A 162 8.84 -3.79 -1.09
N PHE A 163 9.43 -2.61 -1.13
CA PHE A 163 10.48 -2.24 -2.09
C PHE A 163 11.88 -2.43 -1.54
N ASN A 164 12.74 -3.03 -2.34
CA ASN A 164 14.20 -3.00 -2.21
C ASN A 164 14.71 -1.73 -2.89
N LEU A 165 14.85 -0.65 -2.13
CA LEU A 165 15.24 0.65 -2.68
C LEU A 165 16.67 0.66 -3.20
N GLU A 166 17.57 -0.14 -2.60
CA GLU A 166 18.95 -0.25 -3.05
C GLU A 166 19.04 -0.83 -4.47
N LEU A 167 18.32 -1.94 -4.73
CA LEU A 167 18.29 -2.53 -6.06
C LEU A 167 17.47 -1.68 -7.03
N MET A 168 16.36 -1.11 -6.57
CA MET A 168 15.51 -0.26 -7.39
C MET A 168 16.27 0.92 -7.98
N ARG A 169 17.06 1.65 -7.15
CA ARG A 169 17.89 2.79 -7.61
C ARG A 169 18.91 2.40 -8.68
N LYS A 170 19.42 1.16 -8.64
CA LYS A 170 20.40 0.68 -9.63
C LYS A 170 19.79 0.42 -11.01
N ILE A 171 18.49 0.12 -11.08
CA ILE A 171 17.85 -0.34 -12.33
C ILE A 171 16.69 0.55 -12.80
N PHE A 172 16.25 1.50 -11.98
CA PHE A 172 15.17 2.42 -12.34
C PHE A 172 15.57 3.32 -13.51
N SER A 173 14.62 3.57 -14.41
CA SER A 173 14.79 4.49 -15.53
C SER A 173 13.45 5.19 -15.81
N ALA A 174 13.43 6.50 -15.64
CA ALA A 174 12.30 7.36 -15.97
C ALA A 174 11.91 7.25 -17.45
N ASP A 175 12.91 7.24 -18.34
CA ASP A 175 12.69 7.11 -19.80
C ASP A 175 11.98 5.80 -20.14
N ARG A 176 12.35 4.70 -19.48
CA ARG A 176 11.69 3.40 -19.68
C ARG A 176 10.23 3.43 -19.20
N VAL A 177 9.93 4.10 -18.09
CA VAL A 177 8.55 4.31 -17.62
C VAL A 177 7.74 5.05 -18.68
N PHE A 178 8.27 6.19 -19.15
CA PHE A 178 7.59 7.01 -20.15
C PHE A 178 7.40 6.28 -21.49
N GLU A 179 8.39 5.51 -21.92
CA GLU A 179 8.30 4.67 -23.10
C GLU A 179 7.19 3.61 -22.98
N ILE A 180 7.12 2.90 -21.85
CA ILE A 180 6.06 1.91 -21.59
C ILE A 180 4.68 2.56 -21.70
N ILE A 181 4.48 3.70 -21.01
CA ILE A 181 3.21 4.40 -21.03
C ILE A 181 2.86 4.88 -22.43
N LYS A 182 3.81 5.50 -23.14
CA LYS A 182 3.61 5.98 -24.52
C LYS A 182 3.22 4.84 -25.46
N LYS A 183 3.96 3.72 -25.41
CA LYS A 183 3.73 2.58 -26.33
C LYS A 183 2.50 1.74 -25.98
N LYS A 184 2.14 1.65 -24.70
CA LYS A 184 1.12 0.71 -24.23
C LYS A 184 -0.14 1.38 -23.66
N LYS A 185 -0.32 2.71 -23.81
CA LYS A 185 -1.44 3.48 -23.22
C LYS A 185 -2.83 2.88 -23.48
N SER A 186 -3.05 2.24 -24.63
CA SER A 186 -4.33 1.63 -25.00
C SER A 186 -4.64 0.36 -24.24
N ILE A 187 -3.63 -0.30 -23.67
CA ILE A 187 -3.75 -1.57 -22.95
C ILE A 187 -3.41 -1.44 -21.44
N LEU A 188 -3.07 -0.27 -20.94
CA LEU A 188 -2.84 -0.02 -19.50
C LEU A 188 -4.20 0.17 -18.79
N PHE A 189 -4.88 -0.92 -18.43
CA PHE A 189 -6.21 -0.87 -17.80
C PHE A 189 -6.16 -0.57 -16.30
N LEU A 190 -5.10 -1.00 -15.63
CA LEU A 190 -4.87 -0.79 -14.20
C LEU A 190 -3.70 0.18 -13.96
N ALA A 191 -3.56 1.14 -14.88
CA ALA A 191 -2.67 2.31 -14.76
C ALA A 191 -1.24 1.96 -14.28
N ASP A 192 -0.86 2.49 -13.13
CA ASP A 192 0.44 2.30 -12.48
C ASP A 192 0.75 0.84 -12.15
N GLN A 193 -0.25 0.06 -11.74
CA GLN A 193 -0.08 -1.36 -11.48
C GLN A 193 0.39 -2.11 -12.73
N ASP A 194 -0.17 -1.80 -13.91
CA ASP A 194 0.27 -2.37 -15.18
C ASP A 194 1.72 -1.98 -15.48
N VAL A 195 2.08 -0.72 -15.25
CA VAL A 195 3.45 -0.21 -15.49
C VAL A 195 4.45 -0.91 -14.57
N ILE A 196 4.16 -1.02 -13.27
CA ILE A 196 5.04 -1.69 -12.29
C ILE A 196 5.27 -3.17 -12.68
N ASN A 197 4.20 -3.88 -13.05
CA ASN A 197 4.31 -5.27 -13.48
C ASN A 197 5.14 -5.44 -14.76
N ILE A 198 5.11 -4.48 -15.69
CA ILE A 198 5.94 -4.49 -16.89
C ILE A 198 7.40 -4.12 -16.56
N MET A 199 7.59 -3.06 -15.77
CA MET A 199 8.93 -2.54 -15.41
C MET A 199 9.80 -3.60 -14.75
N TYR A 200 9.20 -4.35 -13.82
CA TYR A 200 9.91 -5.30 -12.96
C TYR A 200 9.60 -6.76 -13.31
N ASP A 201 9.25 -7.04 -14.59
CA ASP A 201 9.00 -8.41 -15.06
C ASP A 201 10.20 -9.35 -14.79
N GLY A 202 9.99 -10.36 -13.95
CA GLY A 202 11.00 -11.30 -13.47
C GLY A 202 11.78 -10.85 -12.23
N LEU A 203 11.44 -9.69 -11.65
CA LEU A 203 12.08 -9.12 -10.46
C LEU A 203 11.07 -8.84 -9.34
N ILE A 204 9.92 -9.54 -9.34
CA ILE A 204 8.86 -9.42 -8.34
C ILE A 204 8.77 -10.70 -7.54
N GLY A 205 9.03 -10.60 -6.25
CA GLY A 205 8.76 -11.63 -5.25
C GLY A 205 7.27 -11.71 -4.93
N LEU A 206 6.80 -12.91 -4.57
CA LEU A 206 5.40 -13.12 -4.20
C LEU A 206 5.27 -13.33 -2.70
N TYR A 207 4.25 -12.74 -2.11
CA TYR A 207 3.78 -13.02 -0.76
C TYR A 207 2.32 -13.46 -0.78
N ASP A 208 1.85 -14.09 0.29
CA ASP A 208 0.48 -14.60 0.36
C ASP A 208 -0.54 -13.46 0.38
N GLU A 209 -1.48 -13.48 -0.58
CA GLU A 209 -2.52 -12.46 -0.67
C GLU A 209 -3.52 -12.50 0.49
N TYR A 210 -3.69 -13.63 1.14
CA TYR A 210 -4.54 -13.76 2.32
C TYR A 210 -3.90 -13.10 3.55
N VAL A 211 -2.57 -12.96 3.56
CA VAL A 211 -1.82 -12.30 4.65
C VAL A 211 -1.77 -10.79 4.44
N ILE A 212 -1.20 -10.34 3.30
CA ILE A 212 -0.87 -8.91 3.14
C ILE A 212 -1.85 -8.12 2.27
N ASN A 213 -2.85 -8.76 1.65
CA ASN A 213 -3.73 -8.07 0.70
C ASN A 213 -5.11 -8.74 0.62
N LEU A 214 -5.70 -9.06 1.78
CA LEU A 214 -7.03 -9.65 1.84
C LEU A 214 -8.07 -8.63 1.34
N ASP A 215 -8.66 -8.90 0.20
CA ASP A 215 -9.79 -8.12 -0.35
C ASP A 215 -11.08 -8.95 -0.36
N GLU A 216 -12.21 -8.32 -0.71
CA GLU A 216 -13.51 -9.00 -0.78
C GLU A 216 -13.50 -10.21 -1.72
N ARG A 217 -12.68 -10.21 -2.78
CA ARG A 217 -12.60 -11.36 -3.71
C ARG A 217 -11.85 -12.52 -3.06
N CYS A 218 -10.77 -12.21 -2.33
CA CYS A 218 -10.04 -13.21 -1.54
C CYS A 218 -10.94 -13.78 -0.45
N PHE A 219 -11.65 -12.92 0.27
CA PHE A 219 -12.57 -13.33 1.32
C PHE A 219 -13.75 -14.18 0.77
N ALA A 220 -14.31 -13.80 -0.38
CA ALA A 220 -15.33 -14.61 -1.05
C ALA A 220 -14.84 -16.02 -1.44
N ARG A 221 -13.53 -16.22 -1.65
CA ARG A 221 -12.97 -17.57 -1.86
C ARG A 221 -12.89 -18.38 -0.56
N LEU A 222 -12.68 -17.72 0.59
CA LEU A 222 -12.78 -18.40 1.89
C LEU A 222 -14.22 -18.84 2.16
N LEU A 223 -15.20 -17.96 1.91
CA LEU A 223 -16.62 -18.27 2.09
C LEU A 223 -17.13 -19.45 1.24
N LYS A 224 -16.46 -19.78 0.13
CA LYS A 224 -16.73 -21.00 -0.64
C LYS A 224 -16.21 -22.28 0.04
N LYS A 225 -15.31 -22.17 1.01
CA LYS A 225 -14.65 -23.31 1.67
C LYS A 225 -15.10 -23.49 3.11
N MET A 226 -15.59 -22.44 3.74
CA MET A 226 -15.97 -22.43 5.16
C MET A 226 -17.06 -21.41 5.46
N PRO A 227 -17.86 -21.58 6.55
CA PRO A 227 -18.88 -20.62 6.96
C PRO A 227 -18.26 -19.27 7.38
N LEU A 228 -19.08 -18.23 7.44
CA LEU A 228 -18.66 -16.84 7.69
C LEU A 228 -17.85 -16.69 8.97
N GLU A 229 -18.31 -17.29 10.07
CA GLU A 229 -17.65 -17.21 11.38
C GLU A 229 -16.21 -17.71 11.31
N ARG A 230 -16.00 -18.88 10.66
CA ARG A 230 -14.66 -19.47 10.49
C ARG A 230 -13.79 -18.65 9.51
N ALA A 231 -14.38 -18.04 8.49
CA ALA A 231 -13.66 -17.17 7.56
C ALA A 231 -13.21 -15.87 8.26
N MET A 232 -14.02 -15.33 9.19
CA MET A 232 -13.66 -14.18 10.02
C MET A 232 -12.57 -14.53 11.04
N GLU A 233 -12.67 -15.69 11.71
CA GLU A 233 -11.60 -16.21 12.59
C GLU A 233 -10.28 -16.33 11.82
N TYR A 234 -10.32 -16.97 10.65
CA TYR A 234 -9.14 -17.09 9.77
C TYR A 234 -8.53 -15.73 9.43
N ALA A 235 -9.37 -14.75 9.05
CA ALA A 235 -8.89 -13.40 8.76
C ALA A 235 -8.23 -12.75 9.98
N ASN A 236 -8.83 -12.86 11.17
CA ASN A 236 -8.27 -12.30 12.41
C ASN A 236 -6.90 -12.92 12.77
N GLU A 237 -6.73 -14.22 12.53
CA GLU A 237 -5.51 -14.96 12.93
C GLU A 237 -4.39 -14.86 11.89
N HIS A 238 -4.71 -14.74 10.60
CA HIS A 238 -3.75 -14.93 9.52
C HIS A 238 -3.57 -13.74 8.58
N THR A 239 -4.43 -12.70 8.68
CA THR A 239 -4.35 -11.54 7.80
C THR A 239 -3.71 -10.36 8.51
N ASP A 240 -2.68 -9.78 7.93
CA ASP A 240 -2.07 -8.56 8.42
C ASP A 240 -2.75 -7.32 7.86
N ILE A 241 -3.11 -7.35 6.56
CA ILE A 241 -3.66 -6.19 5.85
C ILE A 241 -4.93 -6.57 5.09
N ILE A 242 -6.03 -5.85 5.39
CA ILE A 242 -7.27 -5.87 4.61
C ILE A 242 -7.23 -4.68 3.65
N HIS A 243 -7.50 -4.91 2.35
CA HIS A 243 -7.41 -3.91 1.31
C HIS A 243 -8.74 -3.70 0.59
N PHE A 244 -9.31 -2.51 0.72
CA PHE A 244 -10.57 -2.13 0.08
C PHE A 244 -10.35 -1.62 -1.36
N ASN A 245 -9.63 -2.39 -2.18
CA ASN A 245 -9.18 -2.00 -3.52
C ASN A 245 -10.30 -1.87 -4.57
N GLY A 246 -11.54 -2.26 -4.23
CA GLY A 246 -12.69 -2.20 -5.12
C GLY A 246 -13.20 -0.78 -5.39
N LYS A 247 -14.12 -0.66 -6.36
CA LYS A 247 -14.79 0.60 -6.71
C LYS A 247 -15.61 1.18 -5.55
N TYR A 248 -16.27 0.31 -4.79
CA TYR A 248 -17.09 0.69 -3.65
C TYR A 248 -16.21 0.67 -2.39
N LYS A 249 -16.23 1.77 -1.65
CA LYS A 249 -15.38 1.99 -0.49
C LYS A 249 -16.20 1.97 0.79
N PRO A 250 -15.70 1.42 1.92
CA PRO A 250 -16.45 1.31 3.17
C PRO A 250 -16.88 2.67 3.76
N TRP A 251 -16.19 3.75 3.42
CA TRP A 251 -16.55 5.12 3.85
C TRP A 251 -17.53 5.83 2.91
N LYS A 252 -18.04 5.14 1.89
CA LYS A 252 -19.04 5.67 0.94
C LYS A 252 -20.30 4.84 0.99
N SER A 253 -21.45 5.45 0.72
CA SER A 253 -22.71 4.72 0.57
C SER A 253 -22.61 3.67 -0.54
N GLY A 254 -23.24 2.51 -0.33
CA GLY A 254 -23.33 1.46 -1.34
C GLY A 254 -22.17 0.45 -1.34
N TYR A 255 -21.36 0.38 -0.28
CA TYR A 255 -20.45 -0.73 -0.07
C TYR A 255 -21.25 -2.06 0.04
N LYS A 256 -20.73 -3.12 -0.59
CA LYS A 256 -21.44 -4.41 -0.68
C LYS A 256 -20.63 -5.60 -0.14
N GLY A 257 -19.50 -5.32 0.48
CA GLY A 257 -18.64 -6.33 1.06
C GLY A 257 -19.04 -6.69 2.48
N VAL A 258 -18.30 -7.59 3.09
CA VAL A 258 -18.48 -8.06 4.48
C VAL A 258 -17.31 -7.64 5.39
N LEU A 259 -16.23 -7.09 4.82
CA LEU A 259 -15.03 -6.68 5.55
C LEU A 259 -15.09 -5.23 6.05
N ASP A 260 -16.14 -4.45 5.73
CA ASP A 260 -16.27 -3.04 6.13
C ASP A 260 -16.34 -2.84 7.65
N GLY A 261 -16.75 -3.88 8.41
CA GLY A 261 -16.72 -3.87 9.87
C GLY A 261 -15.35 -3.53 10.44
N TYR A 262 -14.26 -4.01 9.84
CA TYR A 262 -12.88 -3.68 10.22
C TYR A 262 -12.59 -2.19 10.02
N TRP A 263 -12.98 -1.63 8.87
CA TRP A 263 -12.77 -0.21 8.60
C TRP A 263 -13.56 0.67 9.57
N HIS A 264 -14.85 0.35 9.80
CA HIS A 264 -15.71 1.10 10.70
C HIS A 264 -15.24 1.03 12.16
N TYR A 265 -14.69 -0.09 12.60
CA TYR A 265 -14.11 -0.25 13.92
C TYR A 265 -12.98 0.77 14.16
N TYR A 266 -11.96 0.79 13.28
CA TYR A 266 -10.83 1.71 13.43
C TYR A 266 -11.22 3.18 13.15
N ASN A 267 -12.14 3.44 12.21
CA ASN A 267 -12.61 4.78 11.95
C ASN A 267 -13.29 5.43 13.16
N ARG A 268 -14.12 4.67 13.89
CA ARG A 268 -14.82 5.12 15.10
C ARG A 268 -13.94 5.17 16.34
N MET A 269 -12.79 4.52 16.31
CA MET A 269 -11.86 4.51 17.43
C MET A 269 -11.42 5.95 17.76
N PRO A 270 -11.44 6.37 19.04
CA PRO A 270 -10.90 7.67 19.42
C PRO A 270 -9.40 7.73 19.11
N ASN A 271 -8.88 8.96 18.95
CA ASN A 271 -7.44 9.15 18.80
C ASN A 271 -6.73 8.68 20.07
N LEU A 272 -5.61 7.97 19.90
CA LEU A 272 -4.86 7.44 21.03
C LEU A 272 -4.39 8.57 21.95
N GLN A 273 -4.59 8.38 23.25
CA GLN A 273 -4.11 9.29 24.27
C GLN A 273 -2.66 8.97 24.64
N PRO A 274 -1.84 9.93 25.12
CA PRO A 274 -0.53 9.63 25.65
C PRO A 274 -0.63 8.55 26.72
N ARG A 275 0.25 7.54 26.68
CA ARG A 275 0.39 6.62 27.83
C ARG A 275 0.76 7.46 29.04
N ARG A 276 -0.11 7.53 30.07
CA ARG A 276 0.27 8.01 31.37
C ARG A 276 1.19 6.95 31.96
N TYR A 277 2.50 7.18 31.91
CA TYR A 277 3.40 6.46 32.79
C TYR A 277 2.99 6.91 34.21
N TYR A 278 2.31 6.05 34.95
CA TYR A 278 2.27 6.20 36.38
C TYR A 278 3.71 5.95 36.84
N ASP A 279 4.38 7.02 37.29
CA ASP A 279 5.60 6.90 38.06
C ASP A 279 5.22 6.07 39.32
N GLU A 280 5.61 4.81 39.32
CA GLU A 280 5.55 3.98 40.55
C GLU A 280 6.70 4.36 41.50
N THR A 281 6.83 5.66 41.78
CA THR A 281 7.69 6.19 42.82
C THR A 281 6.89 7.24 43.59
N ALA A 282 6.03 6.75 44.50
CA ALA A 282 5.51 7.52 45.63
C ALA A 282 5.48 6.60 46.84
#